data_58f5603237f38cd919744c28a1219ba8
#
_entry.id   58f5603237f38cd919744c28a1219ba8
#
_cell.length_a   1.000
_cell.length_b   1.000
_cell.length_c   1.000
_cell.angle_alpha   90.00
_cell.angle_beta   90.00
_cell.angle_gamma   90.00
#
_symmetry.space_group_name_H-M   'P 1'
#
loop_
_entity.id
_entity.type
_entity.pdbx_description
1 polymer ?
#
loop_
_entity_poly.entity_id
_entity_poly.type
_entity_poly.pdbx_seq_one_letter_code
_entity_poly.pdbx_strand_id
1 'polypeptide(L)'
;MAPVKSSSVSVAGHSCRVLEAGSGSPVVFFAGVGGLPKWSPFLDALSTTHRVIAPSLPGFPGATEFRHLDDYHEWVVAALELLEALGDAPVDLIASSVTGPLAAEVAGIARDRVRRLVLVAPFGMFDAAEPTTDIWAQRPGPDVLPALLCNEPECWKQLWEMPADQDAVEWGIYLTRAMEAAARFLFPMGNTGIAKRLYRVHQPTLLVNGAEDRVIPASYQQRFAARLGGPVVTHTVASAGHLVDLDQPAELARQINAFLVDQRY
;
A
#
# COMPACT_ATOMS: atom_id res chain seq x y z
N MET A 1 11.10 11.11 -18.55
CA MET A 1 10.55 9.94 -17.82
C MET A 1 10.32 8.79 -18.77
N ALA A 2 10.60 7.55 -18.38
CA ALA A 2 10.23 6.39 -19.19
C ALA A 2 8.69 6.28 -19.25
N PRO A 3 8.12 5.87 -20.40
CA PRO A 3 6.67 5.71 -20.51
C PRO A 3 6.18 4.62 -19.55
N VAL A 4 5.05 4.87 -18.91
CA VAL A 4 4.36 3.87 -18.08
C VAL A 4 3.77 2.80 -18.98
N LYS A 5 4.15 1.55 -18.72
CA LYS A 5 3.60 0.38 -19.41
C LYS A 5 2.44 -0.17 -18.59
N SER A 6 1.42 -0.65 -19.27
CA SER A 6 0.29 -1.36 -18.65
C SER A 6 0.24 -2.77 -19.23
N SER A 7 0.17 -3.75 -18.34
CA SER A 7 -0.01 -5.16 -18.65
C SER A 7 -0.98 -5.79 -17.66
N SER A 8 -1.23 -7.08 -17.76
CA SER A 8 -2.02 -7.81 -16.78
C SER A 8 -1.38 -9.16 -16.46
N VAL A 9 -1.61 -9.62 -15.23
CA VAL A 9 -1.30 -10.98 -14.75
C VAL A 9 -2.59 -11.65 -14.28
N SER A 10 -2.58 -12.98 -14.18
CA SER A 10 -3.72 -13.73 -13.64
C SER A 10 -3.41 -14.17 -12.22
N VAL A 11 -4.34 -13.91 -11.30
CA VAL A 11 -4.31 -14.36 -9.91
C VAL A 11 -5.59 -15.13 -9.65
N ALA A 12 -5.50 -16.38 -9.26
CA ALA A 12 -6.66 -17.27 -9.07
C ALA A 12 -7.66 -17.27 -10.26
N GLY A 13 -7.16 -17.10 -11.50
CA GLY A 13 -7.98 -17.02 -12.71
C GLY A 13 -8.58 -15.63 -13.02
N HIS A 14 -8.35 -14.64 -12.17
CA HIS A 14 -8.82 -13.27 -12.34
C HIS A 14 -7.72 -12.33 -12.83
N SER A 15 -8.06 -11.39 -13.72
CA SER A 15 -7.10 -10.44 -14.26
C SER A 15 -6.79 -9.32 -13.28
N CYS A 16 -5.49 -9.09 -13.06
CA CYS A 16 -4.97 -7.97 -12.28
C CYS A 16 -4.04 -7.12 -13.16
N ARG A 17 -4.35 -5.84 -13.28
CA ARG A 17 -3.50 -4.88 -14.03
C ARG A 17 -2.17 -4.69 -13.32
N VAL A 18 -1.12 -4.52 -14.11
CA VAL A 18 0.22 -4.14 -13.64
C VAL A 18 0.65 -2.88 -14.37
N LEU A 19 0.91 -1.82 -13.64
CA LEU A 19 1.57 -0.61 -14.15
C LEU A 19 3.06 -0.70 -13.85
N GLU A 20 3.90 -0.35 -14.84
CA GLU A 20 5.34 -0.46 -14.70
C GLU A 20 6.05 0.69 -15.40
N ALA A 21 7.09 1.25 -14.74
CA ALA A 21 8.02 2.20 -15.34
C ALA A 21 9.40 2.14 -14.67
N GLY A 22 10.39 2.76 -15.32
CA GLY A 22 11.76 2.80 -14.84
C GLY A 22 12.59 1.57 -15.22
N SER A 23 13.77 1.45 -14.62
CA SER A 23 14.74 0.37 -14.85
C SER A 23 15.59 0.14 -13.60
N GLY A 24 16.33 -0.98 -13.55
CA GLY A 24 17.17 -1.32 -12.40
C GLY A 24 16.51 -2.37 -11.50
N SER A 25 16.81 -2.33 -10.19
CA SER A 25 16.29 -3.29 -9.22
C SER A 25 14.76 -3.21 -9.11
N PRO A 26 14.06 -4.36 -9.09
CA PRO A 26 12.61 -4.37 -9.00
C PRO A 26 12.11 -3.92 -7.62
N VAL A 27 11.19 -2.98 -7.64
CA VAL A 27 10.44 -2.50 -6.47
C VAL A 27 8.96 -2.70 -6.77
N VAL A 28 8.26 -3.45 -5.93
CA VAL A 28 6.82 -3.66 -6.03
C VAL A 28 6.10 -2.75 -5.06
N PHE A 29 5.07 -2.05 -5.53
CA PHE A 29 4.24 -1.16 -4.72
C PHE A 29 2.80 -1.65 -4.63
N PHE A 30 2.37 -1.98 -3.43
CA PHE A 30 0.96 -2.20 -3.09
C PHE A 30 0.34 -0.89 -2.61
N ALA A 31 -0.54 -0.35 -3.42
CA ALA A 31 -1.19 0.93 -3.16
C ALA A 31 -2.09 0.87 -1.91
N GLY A 32 -2.24 2.02 -1.25
CA GLY A 32 -3.06 2.18 -0.06
C GLY A 32 -4.57 2.09 -0.32
N VAL A 33 -5.35 2.62 0.62
CA VAL A 33 -6.81 2.66 0.52
C VAL A 33 -7.25 3.33 -0.80
N GLY A 34 -8.25 2.74 -1.45
CA GLY A 34 -8.69 3.15 -2.78
C GLY A 34 -7.89 2.53 -3.93
N GLY A 35 -6.72 2.00 -3.68
CA GLY A 35 -5.85 1.45 -4.72
C GLY A 35 -5.19 2.53 -5.59
N LEU A 36 -4.79 2.15 -6.80
CA LEU A 36 -4.08 3.02 -7.75
C LEU A 36 -4.87 3.13 -9.07
N PRO A 37 -5.77 4.12 -9.22
CA PRO A 37 -6.56 4.26 -10.44
C PRO A 37 -5.68 4.66 -11.64
N LYS A 38 -4.66 5.48 -11.43
CA LYS A 38 -3.65 5.90 -12.41
C LYS A 38 -2.28 6.03 -11.75
N TRP A 39 -1.23 6.15 -12.56
CA TRP A 39 0.15 6.36 -12.10
C TRP A 39 0.28 7.66 -11.29
N SER A 40 1.04 7.63 -10.18
CA SER A 40 1.14 8.73 -9.23
C SER A 40 2.51 9.42 -9.27
N PRO A 41 2.63 10.68 -8.79
CA PRO A 41 3.91 11.37 -8.66
C PRO A 41 4.94 10.64 -7.80
N PHE A 42 4.50 9.89 -6.79
CA PHE A 42 5.38 9.05 -5.98
C PHE A 42 6.06 7.96 -6.80
N LEU A 43 5.30 7.28 -7.66
CA LEU A 43 5.85 6.24 -8.53
C LEU A 43 6.76 6.83 -9.61
N ASP A 44 6.47 8.04 -10.09
CA ASP A 44 7.39 8.78 -10.98
C ASP A 44 8.75 9.00 -10.29
N ALA A 45 8.74 9.49 -9.05
CA ALA A 45 9.96 9.76 -8.30
C ALA A 45 10.77 8.47 -8.07
N LEU A 46 10.14 7.35 -7.72
CA LEU A 46 10.81 6.06 -7.54
C LEU A 46 11.34 5.50 -8.87
N SER A 47 10.61 5.66 -9.96
CA SER A 47 10.99 5.12 -11.27
C SER A 47 12.23 5.76 -11.89
N THR A 48 12.71 6.85 -11.31
CA THR A 48 14.00 7.47 -11.70
C THR A 48 15.20 6.59 -11.36
N THR A 49 15.08 5.72 -10.37
CA THR A 49 16.20 4.91 -9.83
C THR A 49 15.89 3.41 -9.79
N HIS A 50 14.63 3.02 -9.89
CA HIS A 50 14.17 1.63 -9.79
C HIS A 50 13.25 1.25 -10.96
N ARG A 51 13.17 -0.05 -11.21
CA ARG A 51 12.07 -0.63 -11.99
C ARG A 51 10.88 -0.77 -11.05
N VAL A 52 9.92 0.16 -11.13
CA VAL A 52 8.75 0.20 -10.27
C VAL A 52 7.61 -0.58 -10.91
N ILE A 53 7.04 -1.52 -10.15
CA ILE A 53 5.96 -2.40 -10.55
C ILE A 53 4.81 -2.17 -9.57
N ALA A 54 3.67 -1.70 -10.06
CA ALA A 54 2.49 -1.41 -9.26
C ALA A 54 1.31 -2.28 -9.72
N PRO A 55 1.16 -3.49 -9.15
CA PRO A 55 0.05 -4.36 -9.48
C PRO A 55 -1.23 -3.95 -8.74
N SER A 56 -2.38 -4.17 -9.36
CA SER A 56 -3.68 -4.01 -8.73
C SER A 56 -4.06 -5.26 -7.96
N LEU A 57 -4.26 -5.14 -6.66
CA LEU A 57 -4.80 -6.22 -5.83
C LEU A 57 -6.27 -6.49 -6.17
N PRO A 58 -6.80 -7.70 -5.94
CA PRO A 58 -8.22 -7.99 -6.09
C PRO A 58 -9.11 -6.97 -5.39
N GLY A 59 -10.07 -6.41 -6.12
CA GLY A 59 -10.97 -5.35 -5.67
C GLY A 59 -10.48 -3.93 -5.97
N PHE A 60 -9.20 -3.72 -6.26
CA PHE A 60 -8.65 -2.40 -6.56
C PHE A 60 -8.77 -2.05 -8.07
N PRO A 61 -8.67 -0.74 -8.44
CA PRO A 61 -8.76 -0.31 -9.82
C PRO A 61 -7.82 -1.09 -10.74
N GLY A 62 -8.37 -1.70 -11.78
CA GLY A 62 -7.62 -2.55 -12.71
C GLY A 62 -7.60 -4.04 -12.37
N ALA A 63 -8.21 -4.47 -11.26
CA ALA A 63 -8.51 -5.87 -10.99
C ALA A 63 -9.99 -6.17 -11.26
N THR A 64 -10.28 -7.35 -11.82
CA THR A 64 -11.64 -7.66 -12.30
C THR A 64 -12.59 -8.11 -11.21
N GLU A 65 -12.09 -8.75 -10.14
CA GLU A 65 -12.97 -9.39 -9.15
C GLU A 65 -12.24 -9.52 -7.78
N PHE A 66 -13.01 -9.61 -6.69
CA PHE A 66 -12.52 -9.95 -5.34
C PHE A 66 -13.54 -10.76 -4.53
N ARG A 67 -14.77 -10.91 -5.02
CA ARG A 67 -15.87 -11.56 -4.26
C ARG A 67 -15.70 -13.05 -4.13
N HIS A 68 -14.77 -13.65 -4.87
CA HIS A 68 -14.35 -15.04 -4.71
C HIS A 68 -13.46 -15.24 -3.46
N LEU A 69 -12.97 -14.16 -2.84
CA LEU A 69 -12.19 -14.22 -1.61
C LEU A 69 -13.14 -14.08 -0.41
N ASP A 70 -13.13 -15.03 0.50
CA ASP A 70 -14.04 -15.06 1.64
C ASP A 70 -13.51 -14.30 2.85
N ASP A 71 -12.18 -14.29 3.07
CA ASP A 71 -11.59 -13.69 4.23
C ASP A 71 -10.25 -12.98 3.95
N TYR A 72 -9.69 -12.38 5.01
CA TYR A 72 -8.41 -11.68 4.96
C TYR A 72 -7.23 -12.58 4.54
N HIS A 73 -7.23 -13.87 4.94
CA HIS A 73 -6.11 -14.76 4.63
C HIS A 73 -6.09 -15.11 3.14
N GLU A 74 -7.24 -15.25 2.52
CA GLU A 74 -7.33 -15.43 1.06
C GLU A 74 -6.85 -14.19 0.30
N TRP A 75 -7.08 -12.99 0.85
CA TRP A 75 -6.51 -11.77 0.29
C TRP A 75 -4.98 -11.74 0.42
N VAL A 76 -4.42 -12.26 1.53
CA VAL A 76 -2.96 -12.45 1.69
C VAL A 76 -2.42 -13.45 0.66
N VAL A 77 -3.12 -14.57 0.45
CA VAL A 77 -2.74 -15.56 -0.57
C VAL A 77 -2.76 -14.95 -1.96
N ALA A 78 -3.80 -14.20 -2.30
CA ALA A 78 -3.89 -13.48 -3.58
C ALA A 78 -2.75 -12.47 -3.76
N ALA A 79 -2.33 -11.78 -2.70
CA ALA A 79 -1.18 -10.89 -2.75
C ALA A 79 0.14 -11.64 -2.97
N LEU A 80 0.29 -12.84 -2.40
CA LEU A 80 1.43 -13.72 -2.64
C LEU A 80 1.45 -14.23 -4.09
N GLU A 81 0.34 -14.78 -4.58
CA GLU A 81 0.20 -15.22 -5.97
C GLU A 81 0.48 -14.08 -6.97
N LEU A 82 0.08 -12.85 -6.62
CA LEU A 82 0.37 -11.68 -7.42
C LEU A 82 1.88 -11.44 -7.53
N LEU A 83 2.64 -11.55 -6.42
CA LEU A 83 4.10 -11.45 -6.46
C LEU A 83 4.73 -12.60 -7.26
N GLU A 84 4.21 -13.82 -7.14
CA GLU A 84 4.68 -14.98 -7.90
C GLU A 84 4.46 -14.79 -9.41
N ALA A 85 3.31 -14.26 -9.81
CA ALA A 85 3.00 -13.94 -11.19
C ALA A 85 3.90 -12.83 -11.81
N LEU A 86 4.53 -12.00 -10.98
CA LEU A 86 5.49 -10.97 -11.42
C LEU A 86 6.90 -11.52 -11.67
N GLY A 87 7.21 -12.76 -11.26
CA GLY A 87 8.48 -13.44 -11.47
C GLY A 87 9.07 -14.02 -10.18
N ASP A 88 10.14 -14.83 -10.32
CA ASP A 88 10.70 -15.60 -9.20
C ASP A 88 11.74 -14.86 -8.36
N ALA A 89 12.29 -13.76 -8.85
CA ALA A 89 13.33 -13.01 -8.16
C ALA A 89 12.78 -12.28 -6.93
N PRO A 90 13.54 -12.23 -5.80
CA PRO A 90 13.14 -11.42 -4.65
C PRO A 90 13.02 -9.95 -5.00
N VAL A 91 11.98 -9.29 -4.47
CA VAL A 91 11.68 -7.88 -4.68
C VAL A 91 11.84 -7.06 -3.41
N ASP A 92 12.06 -5.76 -3.55
CA ASP A 92 11.78 -4.81 -2.48
C ASP A 92 10.30 -4.48 -2.52
N LEU A 93 9.60 -4.73 -1.41
CA LEU A 93 8.14 -4.58 -1.34
C LEU A 93 7.78 -3.35 -0.53
N ILE A 94 7.03 -2.44 -1.15
CA ILE A 94 6.47 -1.25 -0.51
C ILE A 94 4.96 -1.42 -0.42
N ALA A 95 4.39 -1.12 0.72
CA ALA A 95 2.94 -1.15 0.91
C ALA A 95 2.47 0.02 1.77
N SER A 96 1.35 0.63 1.37
CA SER A 96 0.76 1.78 2.04
C SER A 96 -0.58 1.42 2.70
N SER A 97 -0.84 1.93 3.90
CA SER A 97 -2.17 1.92 4.52
C SER A 97 -2.73 0.48 4.67
N VAL A 98 -3.88 0.22 4.05
CA VAL A 98 -4.63 -1.06 4.11
C VAL A 98 -3.88 -2.26 3.54
N THR A 99 -2.90 -2.04 2.67
CA THR A 99 -2.07 -3.13 2.11
C THR A 99 -0.82 -3.43 2.94
N GLY A 100 -0.51 -2.57 3.92
CA GLY A 100 0.60 -2.79 4.84
C GLY A 100 0.57 -4.14 5.54
N PRO A 101 -0.55 -4.55 6.15
CA PRO A 101 -0.64 -5.86 6.79
C PRO A 101 -0.52 -7.02 5.78
N LEU A 102 -1.01 -6.90 4.54
CA LEU A 102 -0.83 -7.92 3.51
C LEU A 102 0.66 -8.12 3.19
N ALA A 103 1.39 -7.03 2.95
CA ALA A 103 2.81 -7.08 2.65
C ALA A 103 3.63 -7.67 3.81
N ALA A 104 3.27 -7.34 5.05
CA ALA A 104 3.92 -7.90 6.23
C ALA A 104 3.63 -9.40 6.40
N GLU A 105 2.41 -9.89 6.12
CA GLU A 105 2.09 -11.32 6.11
C GLU A 105 2.88 -12.05 5.02
N VAL A 106 2.88 -11.52 3.80
CA VAL A 106 3.64 -12.10 2.67
C VAL A 106 5.13 -12.18 3.01
N ALA A 107 5.72 -11.12 3.56
CA ALA A 107 7.11 -11.11 3.99
C ALA A 107 7.39 -12.13 5.12
N GLY A 108 6.44 -12.35 6.02
CA GLY A 108 6.55 -13.34 7.12
C GLY A 108 6.39 -14.79 6.66
N ILE A 109 5.60 -15.05 5.61
CA ILE A 109 5.27 -16.38 5.08
C ILE A 109 6.28 -16.78 3.99
N ALA A 110 6.49 -15.92 3.00
CA ALA A 110 7.34 -16.16 1.83
C ALA A 110 8.62 -15.31 1.92
N ARG A 111 9.47 -15.62 2.89
CA ARG A 111 10.66 -14.82 3.27
C ARG A 111 11.66 -14.60 2.15
N ASP A 112 11.78 -15.55 1.27
CA ASP A 112 12.68 -15.57 0.11
C ASP A 112 12.15 -14.71 -1.05
N ARG A 113 10.87 -14.29 -1.01
CA ARG A 113 10.25 -13.47 -2.04
C ARG A 113 10.42 -11.97 -1.79
N VAL A 114 10.67 -11.58 -0.54
CA VAL A 114 10.82 -10.17 -0.14
C VAL A 114 12.23 -9.94 0.40
N ARG A 115 12.99 -9.08 -0.28
CA ARG A 115 14.36 -8.72 0.10
C ARG A 115 14.36 -7.66 1.21
N ARG A 116 13.62 -6.58 1.02
CA ARG A 116 13.38 -5.49 1.99
C ARG A 116 11.91 -5.13 2.00
N LEU A 117 11.42 -4.68 3.14
CA LEU A 117 10.02 -4.28 3.32
C LEU A 117 9.93 -2.80 3.68
N VAL A 118 9.00 -2.09 3.05
CA VAL A 118 8.64 -0.71 3.42
C VAL A 118 7.15 -0.67 3.73
N LEU A 119 6.81 -0.23 4.92
CA LEU A 119 5.42 -0.07 5.36
C LEU A 119 5.14 1.40 5.64
N VAL A 120 4.21 1.97 4.90
CA VAL A 120 3.79 3.37 5.01
C VAL A 120 2.44 3.43 5.71
N ALA A 121 2.40 3.99 6.91
CA ALA A 121 1.21 4.11 7.75
C ALA A 121 0.34 2.82 7.81
N PRO A 122 0.92 1.65 8.15
CA PRO A 122 0.24 0.37 7.99
C PRO A 122 -0.93 0.20 8.96
N PHE A 123 -2.08 -0.27 8.46
CA PHE A 123 -3.13 -0.87 9.27
C PHE A 123 -2.67 -2.23 9.86
N GLY A 124 -3.57 -2.96 10.52
CA GLY A 124 -3.37 -4.34 10.94
C GLY A 124 -3.30 -4.55 12.45
N MET A 125 -3.07 -3.50 13.23
CA MET A 125 -3.14 -3.51 14.69
C MET A 125 -4.26 -2.63 15.20
N PHE A 126 -4.76 -2.93 16.40
CA PHE A 126 -5.77 -2.14 17.09
C PHE A 126 -5.49 -2.13 18.59
N ASP A 127 -5.61 -0.95 19.19
CA ASP A 127 -5.59 -0.76 20.63
C ASP A 127 -6.80 0.05 21.06
N ALA A 128 -7.62 -0.49 21.97
CA ALA A 128 -8.82 0.18 22.45
C ALA A 128 -8.54 1.46 23.25
N ALA A 129 -7.31 1.58 23.83
CA ALA A 129 -6.90 2.78 24.55
C ALA A 129 -6.50 3.94 23.62
N GLU A 130 -6.11 3.61 22.38
CA GLU A 130 -5.71 4.58 21.35
C GLU A 130 -6.17 4.04 20.00
N PRO A 131 -7.49 4.09 19.70
CA PRO A 131 -8.04 3.45 18.51
C PRO A 131 -7.62 4.17 17.24
N THR A 132 -7.49 3.41 16.15
CA THR A 132 -7.40 3.96 14.79
C THR A 132 -8.73 4.60 14.41
N THR A 133 -8.69 5.62 13.55
CA THR A 133 -9.91 6.19 12.98
C THR A 133 -10.54 5.20 11.99
N ASP A 134 -11.82 4.91 12.18
CA ASP A 134 -12.57 4.09 11.25
C ASP A 134 -12.89 4.89 9.99
N ILE A 135 -12.19 4.58 8.90
CA ILE A 135 -12.34 5.29 7.61
C ILE A 135 -13.64 4.91 6.89
N TRP A 136 -14.30 3.82 7.27
CA TRP A 136 -15.56 3.36 6.68
C TRP A 136 -16.79 3.90 7.41
N ALA A 137 -16.63 4.30 8.67
CA ALA A 137 -17.72 4.88 9.49
C ALA A 137 -17.83 6.41 9.37
N GLN A 138 -17.20 7.02 8.36
CA GLN A 138 -17.26 8.45 8.13
C GLN A 138 -18.61 8.89 7.53
N ARG A 139 -19.01 10.12 7.82
CA ARG A 139 -20.19 10.70 7.17
C ARG A 139 -19.96 10.82 5.66
N PRO A 140 -20.97 10.53 4.82
CA PRO A 140 -20.84 10.75 3.39
C PRO A 140 -20.54 12.22 3.05
N GLY A 141 -19.58 12.43 2.14
CA GLY A 141 -19.23 13.76 1.64
C GLY A 141 -17.97 13.73 0.80
N PRO A 142 -17.89 14.56 -0.25
CA PRO A 142 -16.77 14.51 -1.22
C PRO A 142 -15.42 14.91 -0.61
N ASP A 143 -15.44 15.72 0.46
CA ASP A 143 -14.23 16.23 1.11
C ASP A 143 -13.85 15.46 2.38
N VAL A 144 -14.71 14.59 2.91
CA VAL A 144 -14.51 13.93 4.21
C VAL A 144 -13.36 12.94 4.15
N LEU A 145 -13.39 12.03 3.19
CA LEU A 145 -12.34 11.03 3.04
C LEU A 145 -11.00 11.66 2.61
N PRO A 146 -10.96 12.57 1.62
CA PRO A 146 -9.72 13.29 1.29
C PRO A 146 -9.08 14.01 2.49
N ALA A 147 -9.88 14.75 3.28
CA ALA A 147 -9.38 15.49 4.45
C ALA A 147 -8.92 14.59 5.60
N LEU A 148 -9.43 13.36 5.68
CA LEU A 148 -9.00 12.37 6.65
C LEU A 148 -7.67 11.72 6.24
N LEU A 149 -7.54 11.38 4.95
CA LEU A 149 -6.43 10.60 4.43
C LEU A 149 -5.20 11.43 4.10
N CYS A 150 -5.38 12.67 3.64
CA CYS A 150 -4.29 13.54 3.21
C CYS A 150 -4.21 14.81 4.06
N ASN A 151 -3.01 15.30 4.28
CA ASN A 151 -2.80 16.63 4.84
C ASN A 151 -3.22 17.71 3.83
N GLU A 152 -2.96 17.45 2.54
CA GLU A 152 -3.42 18.23 1.39
C GLU A 152 -4.50 17.43 0.62
N PRO A 153 -5.81 17.61 0.93
CA PRO A 153 -6.90 16.84 0.33
C PRO A 153 -6.95 16.85 -1.20
N GLU A 154 -6.38 17.89 -1.80
CA GLU A 154 -6.32 18.04 -3.26
C GLU A 154 -5.45 16.97 -3.92
N CYS A 155 -4.44 16.44 -3.21
CA CYS A 155 -3.61 15.34 -3.73
C CYS A 155 -4.45 14.08 -3.99
N TRP A 156 -5.37 13.75 -3.10
CA TRP A 156 -6.33 12.67 -3.31
C TRP A 156 -7.27 12.95 -4.48
N LYS A 157 -7.84 14.16 -4.55
CA LYS A 157 -8.76 14.55 -5.64
C LYS A 157 -8.07 14.46 -7.00
N GLN A 158 -6.83 14.92 -7.11
CA GLN A 158 -6.03 14.81 -8.34
C GLN A 158 -5.77 13.35 -8.73
N LEU A 159 -5.49 12.45 -7.77
CA LEU A 159 -5.32 11.02 -8.07
C LEU A 159 -6.61 10.45 -8.66
N TRP A 160 -7.77 10.86 -8.17
CA TRP A 160 -9.09 10.38 -8.57
C TRP A 160 -9.74 11.21 -9.68
N GLU A 161 -9.10 12.25 -10.15
CA GLU A 161 -9.56 12.99 -11.33
C GLU A 161 -9.59 12.05 -12.54
N MET A 162 -10.78 11.93 -13.15
CA MET A 162 -11.02 11.01 -14.27
C MET A 162 -10.26 11.45 -15.52
N PRO A 163 -9.42 10.60 -16.13
CA PRO A 163 -8.84 10.86 -17.44
C PRO A 163 -9.93 10.98 -18.51
N ALA A 164 -9.68 11.80 -19.53
CA ALA A 164 -10.67 12.09 -20.58
C ALA A 164 -11.05 10.89 -21.46
N ASP A 165 -10.21 9.86 -21.48
CA ASP A 165 -10.40 8.62 -22.25
C ASP A 165 -11.06 7.48 -21.47
N GLN A 166 -11.47 7.74 -20.21
CA GLN A 166 -12.08 6.73 -19.35
C GLN A 166 -13.62 6.79 -19.40
N ASP A 167 -14.26 5.64 -19.23
CA ASP A 167 -15.71 5.57 -19.04
C ASP A 167 -16.11 6.08 -17.67
N ALA A 168 -17.02 7.06 -17.62
CA ALA A 168 -17.42 7.74 -16.39
C ALA A 168 -18.13 6.81 -15.39
N VAL A 169 -18.86 5.79 -15.90
CA VAL A 169 -19.57 4.83 -15.02
C VAL A 169 -18.56 3.90 -14.37
N GLU A 170 -17.65 3.32 -15.14
CA GLU A 170 -16.60 2.45 -14.62
C GLU A 170 -15.69 3.20 -13.65
N TRP A 171 -15.28 4.41 -14.00
CA TRP A 171 -14.46 5.24 -13.11
C TRP A 171 -15.14 5.53 -11.78
N GLY A 172 -16.44 5.86 -11.81
CA GLY A 172 -17.22 6.14 -10.61
C GLY A 172 -17.35 4.96 -9.64
N ILE A 173 -17.31 3.72 -10.14
CA ILE A 173 -17.39 2.52 -9.29
C ILE A 173 -16.03 2.04 -8.75
N TYR A 174 -14.90 2.50 -9.29
CA TYR A 174 -13.57 2.03 -8.87
C TYR A 174 -13.31 2.30 -7.39
N LEU A 175 -13.53 3.52 -6.93
CA LEU A 175 -13.32 3.87 -5.52
C LEU A 175 -14.26 3.10 -4.60
N THR A 176 -15.54 3.01 -4.96
CA THR A 176 -16.54 2.27 -4.17
C THR A 176 -16.15 0.81 -4.04
N ARG A 177 -15.74 0.18 -5.14
CA ARG A 177 -15.29 -1.22 -5.14
C ARG A 177 -14.02 -1.41 -4.30
N ALA A 178 -13.06 -0.51 -4.40
CA ALA A 178 -11.83 -0.58 -3.62
C ALA A 178 -12.09 -0.40 -2.12
N MET A 179 -12.98 0.49 -1.76
CA MET A 179 -13.41 0.68 -0.36
C MET A 179 -14.19 -0.53 0.15
N GLU A 180 -15.07 -1.13 -0.67
CA GLU A 180 -15.79 -2.37 -0.34
C GLU A 180 -14.80 -3.53 -0.10
N ALA A 181 -13.82 -3.72 -0.98
CA ALA A 181 -12.81 -4.77 -0.83
C ALA A 181 -11.99 -4.59 0.45
N ALA A 182 -11.48 -3.39 0.69
CA ALA A 182 -10.72 -3.11 1.90
C ALA A 182 -11.59 -3.28 3.17
N ALA A 183 -12.84 -2.82 3.16
CA ALA A 183 -13.77 -3.00 4.27
C ALA A 183 -14.06 -4.47 4.54
N ARG A 184 -14.32 -5.28 3.50
CA ARG A 184 -14.63 -6.70 3.63
C ARG A 184 -13.57 -7.46 4.44
N PHE A 185 -12.31 -7.13 4.25
CA PHE A 185 -11.19 -7.85 4.87
C PHE A 185 -10.64 -7.18 6.14
N LEU A 186 -10.85 -5.88 6.31
CA LEU A 186 -10.24 -5.11 7.41
C LEU A 186 -11.26 -4.54 8.40
N PHE A 187 -12.56 -4.55 8.08
CA PHE A 187 -13.59 -4.09 9.02
C PHE A 187 -13.82 -5.11 10.15
N PRO A 188 -14.04 -4.69 11.39
CA PRO A 188 -13.94 -3.32 11.88
C PRO A 188 -12.50 -2.94 12.28
N MET A 189 -12.19 -1.65 12.23
CA MET A 189 -10.98 -1.05 12.81
C MET A 189 -9.64 -1.49 12.21
N GLY A 190 -9.62 -2.19 11.09
CA GLY A 190 -8.39 -2.62 10.42
C GLY A 190 -7.51 -3.60 11.22
N ASN A 191 -8.05 -4.28 12.22
CA ASN A 191 -7.32 -5.24 13.04
C ASN A 191 -7.29 -6.62 12.39
N THR A 192 -6.17 -6.96 11.77
CA THR A 192 -5.95 -8.29 11.15
C THR A 192 -5.31 -9.31 12.11
N GLY A 193 -5.03 -8.90 13.34
CA GLY A 193 -4.27 -9.71 14.28
C GLY A 193 -2.80 -9.91 13.91
N ILE A 194 -2.26 -9.13 12.95
CA ILE A 194 -0.87 -9.21 12.48
C ILE A 194 0.15 -9.06 13.63
N ALA A 195 -0.19 -8.33 14.68
CA ALA A 195 0.67 -8.14 15.85
C ALA A 195 1.21 -9.44 16.44
N LYS A 196 0.48 -10.56 16.29
CA LYS A 196 0.89 -11.90 16.74
C LYS A 196 1.87 -12.58 15.81
N ARG A 197 2.09 -12.06 14.60
CA ARG A 197 2.88 -12.71 13.54
C ARG A 197 4.04 -11.85 13.03
N LEU A 198 4.10 -10.55 13.37
CA LEU A 198 5.16 -9.63 12.93
C LEU A 198 6.58 -10.12 13.28
N TYR A 199 6.75 -10.91 14.36
CA TYR A 199 8.05 -11.50 14.70
C TYR A 199 8.62 -12.41 13.61
N ARG A 200 7.78 -12.87 12.67
CA ARG A 200 8.20 -13.69 11.53
C ARG A 200 8.81 -12.88 10.39
N VAL A 201 8.57 -11.58 10.36
CA VAL A 201 9.15 -10.66 9.36
C VAL A 201 10.59 -10.38 9.78
N HIS A 202 11.54 -10.99 9.08
CA HIS A 202 12.97 -10.87 9.34
C HIS A 202 13.70 -9.96 8.36
N GLN A 203 13.02 -9.56 7.29
CA GLN A 203 13.55 -8.62 6.31
C GLN A 203 13.84 -7.28 6.96
N PRO A 204 14.94 -6.60 6.55
CA PRO A 204 15.11 -5.20 6.90
C PRO A 204 13.85 -4.42 6.54
N THR A 205 13.30 -3.68 7.51
CA THR A 205 12.02 -3.00 7.35
C THR A 205 12.15 -1.51 7.63
N LEU A 206 11.66 -0.68 6.70
CA LEU A 206 11.44 0.75 6.91
C LEU A 206 9.96 0.98 7.24
N LEU A 207 9.71 1.62 8.38
CA LEU A 207 8.38 2.10 8.78
C LEU A 207 8.32 3.61 8.59
N VAL A 208 7.37 4.08 7.78
CA VAL A 208 7.16 5.51 7.52
C VAL A 208 5.76 5.91 7.94
N ASN A 209 5.62 7.02 8.66
CA ASN A 209 4.34 7.62 9.01
C ASN A 209 4.32 9.10 8.66
N GLY A 210 3.15 9.66 8.39
CA GLY A 210 2.96 11.10 8.31
C GLY A 210 2.85 11.71 9.71
N ALA A 211 3.39 12.92 9.89
CA ALA A 211 3.32 13.63 11.17
C ALA A 211 1.90 14.07 11.50
N GLU A 212 1.08 14.30 10.49
CA GLU A 212 -0.32 14.74 10.56
C GLU A 212 -1.32 13.61 10.24
N ASP A 213 -0.91 12.33 10.42
CA ASP A 213 -1.80 11.18 10.19
C ASP A 213 -3.00 11.22 11.16
N ARG A 214 -4.22 11.34 10.58
CA ARG A 214 -5.49 11.39 11.31
C ARG A 214 -6.18 10.03 11.40
N VAL A 215 -5.57 8.99 10.83
CA VAL A 215 -6.12 7.63 10.78
C VAL A 215 -5.39 6.71 11.75
N ILE A 216 -4.07 6.64 11.64
CA ILE A 216 -3.22 5.77 12.47
C ILE A 216 -2.47 6.63 13.49
N PRO A 217 -2.68 6.43 14.80
CA PRO A 217 -1.94 7.14 15.83
C PRO A 217 -0.42 6.93 15.72
N ALA A 218 0.36 7.97 15.97
CA ALA A 218 1.83 7.96 15.83
C ALA A 218 2.51 6.84 16.66
N SER A 219 1.93 6.46 17.79
CA SER A 219 2.43 5.38 18.65
C SER A 219 2.47 4.01 17.96
N TYR A 220 1.64 3.81 16.93
CA TYR A 220 1.58 2.54 16.20
C TYR A 220 2.87 2.23 15.46
N GLN A 221 3.60 3.24 14.99
CA GLN A 221 4.92 3.03 14.38
C GLN A 221 5.87 2.27 15.33
N GLN A 222 5.95 2.71 16.59
CA GLN A 222 6.79 2.05 17.59
C GLN A 222 6.24 0.68 17.96
N ARG A 223 4.91 0.50 17.98
CA ARG A 223 4.28 -0.80 18.25
C ARG A 223 4.56 -1.82 17.16
N PHE A 224 4.60 -1.39 15.89
CA PHE A 224 5.05 -2.24 14.78
C PHE A 224 6.54 -2.55 14.93
N ALA A 225 7.38 -1.54 15.11
CA ALA A 225 8.82 -1.70 15.23
C ALA A 225 9.21 -2.69 16.33
N ALA A 226 8.56 -2.61 17.50
CA ALA A 226 8.84 -3.49 18.64
C ALA A 226 8.46 -4.96 18.41
N ARG A 227 7.70 -5.29 17.34
CA ARG A 227 7.22 -6.65 17.06
C ARG A 227 7.85 -7.30 15.85
N LEU A 228 8.49 -6.52 14.98
CA LEU A 228 9.21 -7.04 13.82
C LEU A 228 10.42 -7.85 14.27
N GLY A 229 10.69 -8.96 13.60
CA GLY A 229 11.78 -9.87 13.93
C GLY A 229 13.13 -9.51 13.30
N GLY A 230 13.14 -8.60 12.33
CA GLY A 230 14.33 -8.12 11.62
C GLY A 230 14.75 -6.71 12.03
N PRO A 231 15.80 -6.17 11.38
CA PRO A 231 16.23 -4.78 11.58
C PRO A 231 15.13 -3.79 11.15
N VAL A 232 14.90 -2.75 11.95
CA VAL A 232 13.86 -1.75 11.69
C VAL A 232 14.45 -0.34 11.69
N VAL A 233 14.09 0.42 10.67
CA VAL A 233 14.29 1.87 10.59
C VAL A 233 12.92 2.54 10.64
N THR A 234 12.79 3.61 11.43
CA THR A 234 11.55 4.39 11.50
C THR A 234 11.78 5.80 10.98
N HIS A 235 10.82 6.34 10.26
CA HIS A 235 10.85 7.71 9.78
C HIS A 235 9.46 8.34 9.85
N THR A 236 9.41 9.63 10.26
CA THR A 236 8.16 10.41 10.26
C THR A 236 8.33 11.56 9.27
N VAL A 237 7.40 11.69 8.34
CA VAL A 237 7.41 12.71 7.28
C VAL A 237 6.56 13.88 7.72
N ALA A 238 7.16 15.06 7.80
CA ALA A 238 6.44 16.30 8.11
C ALA A 238 5.51 16.70 6.96
N SER A 239 4.42 17.41 7.29
CA SER A 239 3.40 17.87 6.33
C SER A 239 2.79 16.73 5.51
N ALA A 240 2.63 15.56 6.12
CA ALA A 240 2.01 14.40 5.52
C ALA A 240 0.94 13.82 6.45
N GLY A 241 -0.21 13.50 5.89
CA GLY A 241 -1.28 12.74 6.54
C GLY A 241 -1.06 11.23 6.43
N HIS A 242 -2.15 10.48 6.36
CA HIS A 242 -2.14 9.02 6.29
C HIS A 242 -1.55 8.49 4.98
N LEU A 243 -1.89 9.11 3.83
CA LEU A 243 -1.33 8.74 2.53
C LEU A 243 -0.10 9.60 2.21
N VAL A 244 1.02 9.26 2.85
CA VAL A 244 2.31 9.94 2.70
C VAL A 244 2.78 9.96 1.25
N ASP A 245 2.48 8.91 0.50
CA ASP A 245 2.80 8.78 -0.93
C ASP A 245 2.08 9.80 -1.82
N LEU A 246 0.98 10.37 -1.34
CA LEU A 246 0.26 11.44 -2.02
C LEU A 246 0.70 12.84 -1.54
N ASP A 247 0.83 13.03 -0.22
CA ASP A 247 1.15 14.33 0.35
C ASP A 247 2.62 14.74 0.13
N GLN A 248 3.55 13.79 0.27
CA GLN A 248 4.99 14.05 0.20
C GLN A 248 5.71 13.03 -0.69
N PRO A 249 5.34 12.93 -1.98
CA PRO A 249 5.83 11.89 -2.90
C PRO A 249 7.35 11.89 -3.05
N ALA A 250 7.97 13.06 -3.20
CA ALA A 250 9.40 13.18 -3.39
C ALA A 250 10.21 12.85 -2.12
N GLU A 251 9.72 13.27 -0.95
CA GLU A 251 10.36 12.99 0.33
C GLU A 251 10.27 11.51 0.66
N LEU A 252 9.09 10.90 0.48
CA LEU A 252 8.91 9.47 0.67
C LEU A 252 9.84 8.67 -0.24
N ALA A 253 9.91 9.01 -1.54
CA ALA A 253 10.81 8.35 -2.48
C ALA A 253 12.29 8.50 -2.06
N ARG A 254 12.68 9.67 -1.57
CA ARG A 254 14.05 9.92 -1.08
C ARG A 254 14.39 9.03 0.12
N GLN A 255 13.49 8.89 1.10
CA GLN A 255 13.68 8.03 2.27
C GLN A 255 13.78 6.56 1.87
N ILE A 256 12.89 6.11 0.98
CA ILE A 256 12.92 4.74 0.46
C ILE A 256 14.22 4.47 -0.29
N ASN A 257 14.63 5.36 -1.19
CA ASN A 257 15.88 5.21 -1.93
C ASN A 257 17.08 5.10 -0.98
N ALA A 258 17.16 5.95 0.05
CA ALA A 258 18.23 5.90 1.05
C ALA A 258 18.25 4.55 1.78
N PHE A 259 17.09 4.00 2.14
CA PHE A 259 16.95 2.69 2.79
C PHE A 259 17.33 1.53 1.85
N LEU A 260 16.88 1.57 0.59
CA LEU A 260 17.10 0.47 -0.37
C LEU A 260 18.58 0.35 -0.82
N VAL A 261 19.36 1.42 -0.74
CA VAL A 261 20.79 1.38 -1.08
C VAL A 261 21.70 1.17 0.15
N ASP A 262 21.16 1.16 1.35
CA ASP A 262 21.91 1.00 2.58
C ASP A 262 22.48 -0.44 2.69
N GLN A 263 23.81 -0.54 2.64
CA GLN A 263 24.53 -1.83 2.70
C GLN A 263 24.56 -2.47 4.10
N ARG A 264 24.05 -1.77 5.12
CA ARG A 264 23.96 -2.33 6.48
C ARG A 264 22.88 -3.41 6.60
N TYR A 265 22.04 -3.52 5.60
CA TYR A 265 20.90 -4.43 5.58
C TYR A 265 20.91 -5.39 4.38
#